data_574d16672f531c484434e8c653241aaf
#
_entry.id   574d16672f531c484434e8c653241aaf
#
_cell.length_a   1.000
_cell.length_b   1.000
_cell.length_c   1.000
_cell.angle_alpha   90.00
_cell.angle_beta   90.00
_cell.angle_gamma   90.00
#
_symmetry.space_group_name_H-M   'P 1'
#
loop_
_entity.id
_entity.type
_entity.pdbx_description
1 polymer ?
#
loop_
_entity_poly.entity_id
_entity_poly.type
_entity_poly.pdbx_seq_one_letter_code
_entity_poly.pdbx_strand_id
1 'polypeptide(L)'
;MFLHFPYLYRFAIKKLIFIFSVLYCAAIKEGGKSKNLRFLAGFGTASQSSPPFSRSPKEGDAMDEDVSMSARVSELARIVRSSKYTDEQAARALHDAHERDIAASLELLDTHQRAKLYRLIGAERLGDVFAYVSDAGKYLRELPQEQAADIVEAMDADDAVDALETVSPELRSALMEKLDPESQHDIRLICSYQPDEIGSAMSTNFVSISRHLSVKQAMRALVAQAEENDNISTLFVNDDDGSFYGAIDLKDLIVAREETALDSLISRNFPTVLAHEHTEECLDRLRSYAEDSIPVLGEKRRVIGVITTDDIVEAVDDAMGDDYAKLGGLTGEEDLHEPLKTSLKKRMPWLIILLFLGMGVSSVVGLFEAVVSQVALIVCFQSLILDMAGNVGTQSLAVTIRVLMDEKLTARQKLDLVLKEMRVGFFSGLMLGALALVFIGLYVWLFKGKPLPYALCISGCAGAALVLSMVLSSLVGTVIPIFFKKVHIDPAVASGPLITTVNDLVAVVAYYGLAYLFFFQIFHLV
;
A
#
# COMPACT_ATOMS: atom_id res chain seq x y z
N MET A 1 40.86 -9.56 -37.84
CA MET A 1 40.99 -8.65 -36.70
C MET A 1 39.72 -8.66 -35.80
N PHE A 2 38.95 -9.74 -35.83
CA PHE A 2 37.64 -9.84 -35.11
C PHE A 2 37.56 -10.94 -34.03
N LEU A 3 38.68 -11.55 -33.65
CA LEU A 3 38.73 -12.75 -32.78
C LEU A 3 39.16 -12.50 -31.32
N HIS A 4 39.40 -11.23 -30.91
CA HIS A 4 39.86 -10.93 -29.52
C HIS A 4 38.88 -10.16 -28.68
N PHE A 5 37.69 -9.79 -29.18
CA PHE A 5 36.69 -9.03 -28.47
C PHE A 5 35.98 -9.77 -27.30
N PRO A 6 35.71 -11.09 -27.34
CA PRO A 6 35.02 -11.78 -26.25
C PRO A 6 35.87 -11.97 -24.99
N TYR A 7 37.20 -12.00 -25.11
CA TYR A 7 38.11 -12.25 -23.97
C TYR A 7 38.30 -11.01 -23.11
N LEU A 8 38.47 -9.85 -23.73
CA LEU A 8 38.63 -8.55 -23.04
C LEU A 8 37.32 -8.15 -22.34
N TYR A 9 36.18 -8.41 -22.95
CA TYR A 9 34.84 -8.14 -22.38
C TYR A 9 34.56 -9.01 -21.14
N ARG A 10 34.86 -10.31 -21.20
CA ARG A 10 34.73 -11.21 -20.03
C ARG A 10 35.71 -10.87 -18.91
N PHE A 11 36.91 -10.39 -19.24
CA PHE A 11 37.89 -10.00 -18.24
C PHE A 11 37.54 -8.68 -17.55
N ALA A 12 37.01 -7.71 -18.31
CA ALA A 12 36.52 -6.45 -17.75
C ALA A 12 35.30 -6.63 -16.84
N ILE A 13 34.34 -7.45 -17.26
CA ILE A 13 33.15 -7.78 -16.44
C ILE A 13 33.54 -8.53 -15.16
N LYS A 14 34.43 -9.53 -15.24
CA LYS A 14 34.90 -10.23 -14.04
C LYS A 14 35.62 -9.31 -13.05
N LYS A 15 36.45 -8.38 -13.54
CA LYS A 15 37.08 -7.38 -12.67
C LYS A 15 36.08 -6.38 -12.08
N LEU A 16 35.07 -5.96 -12.86
CA LEU A 16 34.01 -5.07 -12.37
C LEU A 16 33.16 -5.76 -11.29
N ILE A 17 32.76 -7.01 -11.53
CA ILE A 17 32.02 -7.81 -10.54
C ILE A 17 32.89 -8.06 -9.30
N PHE A 18 34.18 -8.31 -9.46
CA PHE A 18 35.10 -8.47 -8.33
C PHE A 18 35.26 -7.19 -7.52
N ILE A 19 35.39 -6.04 -8.18
CA ILE A 19 35.45 -4.72 -7.50
C ILE A 19 34.13 -4.42 -6.79
N PHE A 20 32.97 -4.67 -7.42
CA PHE A 20 31.67 -4.53 -6.77
C PHE A 20 31.48 -5.51 -5.60
N SER A 21 31.91 -6.76 -5.73
CA SER A 21 31.88 -7.73 -4.61
C SER A 21 32.79 -7.31 -3.46
N VAL A 22 33.96 -6.77 -3.74
CA VAL A 22 34.90 -6.29 -2.70
C VAL A 22 34.36 -5.03 -2.02
N LEU A 23 33.78 -4.08 -2.78
CA LEU A 23 33.14 -2.88 -2.23
C LEU A 23 31.88 -3.23 -1.44
N TYR A 24 31.08 -4.19 -1.90
CA TYR A 24 29.89 -4.68 -1.20
C TYR A 24 30.26 -5.45 0.07
N CYS A 25 31.28 -6.33 0.03
CA CYS A 25 31.80 -7.00 1.22
C CYS A 25 32.48 -6.03 2.21
N ALA A 26 33.14 -4.96 1.72
CA ALA A 26 33.68 -3.92 2.57
C ALA A 26 32.58 -3.11 3.27
N ALA A 27 31.50 -2.75 2.54
CA ALA A 27 30.34 -2.06 3.12
C ALA A 27 29.60 -2.89 4.17
N ILE A 28 29.48 -4.21 3.94
CA ILE A 28 28.87 -5.12 4.92
C ILE A 28 29.79 -5.34 6.14
N LYS A 29 31.11 -5.38 5.97
CA LYS A 29 32.05 -5.53 7.08
C LYS A 29 32.14 -4.30 7.97
N GLU A 30 31.91 -3.11 7.45
CA GLU A 30 31.85 -1.87 8.25
C GLU A 30 30.51 -1.68 8.96
N GLY A 31 29.40 -2.26 8.47
CA GLY A 31 28.10 -2.28 9.15
C GLY A 31 28.07 -3.04 10.48
N GLY A 32 29.09 -3.88 10.74
CA GLY A 32 29.20 -4.70 11.96
C GLY A 32 29.98 -4.10 13.14
N LYS A 33 30.61 -2.93 12.98
CA LYS A 33 31.38 -2.27 14.05
C LYS A 33 31.28 -0.75 13.99
N SER A 34 30.07 -0.22 14.20
CA SER A 34 29.86 1.22 14.35
C SER A 34 30.01 1.63 15.81
N LYS A 35 31.20 2.03 16.19
CA LYS A 35 31.47 2.88 17.37
C LYS A 35 32.29 4.11 17.03
N ASN A 36 32.21 4.70 15.85
CA ASN A 36 32.83 6.01 15.58
C ASN A 36 32.34 6.64 14.27
N LEU A 37 31.06 7.05 14.23
CA LEU A 37 30.56 7.99 13.21
C LEU A 37 29.88 9.18 13.91
N ARG A 38 30.67 9.86 14.79
CA ARG A 38 30.28 11.12 15.45
C ARG A 38 30.80 12.37 14.74
N PHE A 39 31.07 12.33 13.43
CA PHE A 39 31.72 13.48 12.78
C PHE A 39 30.92 14.15 11.65
N LEU A 40 29.64 13.74 11.41
CA LEU A 40 28.78 14.42 10.44
C LEU A 40 27.39 14.81 10.97
N ALA A 41 27.16 14.81 12.29
CA ALA A 41 25.91 15.25 12.90
C ALA A 41 26.10 16.55 13.69
N GLY A 42 26.60 17.58 13.05
CA GLY A 42 26.78 18.89 13.62
C GLY A 42 26.05 19.95 12.83
N PHE A 43 24.72 19.90 12.75
CA PHE A 43 23.89 21.09 12.50
C PHE A 43 22.42 20.79 12.89
N GLY A 44 21.96 21.48 13.91
CA GLY A 44 20.55 21.76 14.12
C GLY A 44 19.81 20.95 15.18
N THR A 45 20.11 21.20 16.47
CA THR A 45 19.17 20.90 17.56
C THR A 45 18.13 22.02 17.66
N ALA A 46 16.89 21.71 17.33
CA ALA A 46 15.75 22.44 17.87
C ALA A 46 14.80 21.41 18.48
N SER A 47 14.66 21.48 19.79
CA SER A 47 13.83 20.64 20.61
C SER A 47 12.34 20.88 20.31
N GLN A 48 11.58 19.84 20.04
CA GLN A 48 10.18 19.76 20.44
C GLN A 48 9.88 18.34 20.91
N SER A 49 9.35 18.27 22.11
CA SER A 49 8.95 17.10 22.84
C SER A 49 7.75 16.43 22.17
N SER A 50 7.93 15.24 21.64
CA SER A 50 6.85 14.31 21.31
C SER A 50 6.71 13.27 22.44
N PRO A 51 5.49 12.82 22.75
CA PRO A 51 5.28 11.80 23.77
C PRO A 51 5.84 10.44 23.33
N PRO A 52 6.14 9.53 24.23
CA PRO A 52 6.81 8.27 23.92
C PRO A 52 5.84 7.32 23.21
N PHE A 53 6.06 7.12 21.94
CA PHE A 53 5.48 6.00 21.20
C PHE A 53 6.00 4.68 21.82
N SER A 54 5.07 3.76 22.05
CA SER A 54 5.32 2.42 22.54
C SER A 54 6.39 1.71 21.69
N ARG A 55 7.19 0.91 22.37
CA ARG A 55 8.29 0.14 21.80
C ARG A 55 7.78 -0.70 20.63
N SER A 56 8.36 -0.50 19.44
CA SER A 56 8.29 -1.49 18.37
C SER A 56 8.76 -2.86 18.89
N PRO A 57 8.11 -3.97 18.55
CA PRO A 57 8.60 -5.31 18.83
C PRO A 57 10.04 -5.45 18.30
N LYS A 58 10.91 -6.11 19.06
CA LYS A 58 12.25 -6.43 18.58
C LYS A 58 12.10 -7.45 17.43
N GLU A 59 12.90 -7.32 16.38
CA GLU A 59 12.92 -8.27 15.24
C GLU A 59 12.97 -9.77 15.62
N GLY A 60 13.42 -10.09 16.84
CA GLY A 60 13.39 -11.44 17.40
C GLY A 60 12.02 -11.89 17.88
N ASP A 61 11.17 -10.97 18.36
CA ASP A 61 9.85 -11.32 18.89
C ASP A 61 8.87 -11.64 17.76
N ALA A 62 8.94 -10.93 16.61
CA ALA A 62 8.11 -11.20 15.43
C ALA A 62 8.46 -12.56 14.76
N MET A 63 9.75 -12.92 14.67
CA MET A 63 10.15 -14.24 14.18
C MET A 63 9.71 -15.38 15.10
N ASP A 64 9.67 -15.18 16.42
CA ASP A 64 9.20 -16.18 17.38
C ASP A 64 7.65 -16.31 17.34
N GLU A 65 6.92 -15.24 17.05
CA GLU A 65 5.46 -15.27 16.87
C GLU A 65 5.05 -16.01 15.59
N ASP A 66 5.68 -15.74 14.46
CA ASP A 66 5.40 -16.45 13.20
C ASP A 66 5.73 -17.94 13.28
N VAL A 67 6.82 -18.31 13.95
CA VAL A 67 7.16 -19.72 14.22
C VAL A 67 6.13 -20.37 15.16
N SER A 68 5.63 -19.63 16.15
CA SER A 68 4.60 -20.11 17.06
C SER A 68 3.24 -20.27 16.39
N MET A 69 2.85 -19.34 15.51
CA MET A 69 1.62 -19.40 14.72
C MET A 69 1.64 -20.58 13.75
N SER A 70 2.69 -20.73 12.95
CA SER A 70 2.87 -21.88 12.04
C SER A 70 2.83 -23.23 12.78
N ALA A 71 3.34 -23.28 14.01
CA ALA A 71 3.28 -24.48 14.85
C ALA A 71 1.85 -24.76 15.33
N ARG A 72 1.06 -23.73 15.75
CA ARG A 72 -0.33 -23.89 16.16
C ARG A 72 -1.22 -24.35 15.00
N VAL A 73 -1.11 -23.71 13.84
CA VAL A 73 -1.83 -24.08 12.61
C VAL A 73 -1.55 -25.54 12.20
N SER A 74 -0.27 -25.93 12.23
CA SER A 74 0.13 -27.32 11.90
C SER A 74 -0.40 -28.32 12.93
N GLU A 75 -0.48 -27.93 14.21
CA GLU A 75 -1.03 -28.77 15.29
C GLU A 75 -2.55 -28.96 15.11
N LEU A 76 -3.31 -27.91 14.82
CA LEU A 76 -4.74 -27.99 14.53
C LEU A 76 -5.01 -28.91 13.35
N ALA A 77 -4.31 -28.74 12.24
CA ALA A 77 -4.42 -29.61 11.09
C ALA A 77 -4.08 -31.08 11.44
N ARG A 78 -3.08 -31.30 12.31
CA ARG A 78 -2.72 -32.63 12.80
C ARG A 78 -3.81 -33.27 13.66
N ILE A 79 -4.46 -32.49 14.53
CA ILE A 79 -5.55 -32.96 15.38
C ILE A 79 -6.73 -33.41 14.52
N VAL A 80 -7.13 -32.60 13.52
CA VAL A 80 -8.23 -32.94 12.60
C VAL A 80 -7.94 -34.19 11.78
N ARG A 81 -6.71 -34.34 11.26
CA ARG A 81 -6.24 -35.48 10.46
C ARG A 81 -6.17 -36.78 11.23
N SER A 82 -5.81 -36.72 12.50
CA SER A 82 -5.41 -37.88 13.27
C SER A 82 -6.62 -38.65 13.81
N SER A 83 -6.65 -39.95 13.58
CA SER A 83 -7.61 -40.86 14.22
C SER A 83 -7.33 -41.15 15.72
N LYS A 84 -6.24 -40.58 16.25
CA LYS A 84 -5.88 -40.73 17.68
C LYS A 84 -6.72 -39.86 18.61
N TYR A 85 -7.28 -38.76 18.08
CA TYR A 85 -8.13 -37.87 18.83
C TYR A 85 -9.61 -38.24 18.59
N THR A 86 -10.39 -38.27 19.67
CA THR A 86 -11.85 -38.38 19.55
C THR A 86 -12.43 -37.10 18.98
N ASP A 87 -13.62 -37.16 18.39
CA ASP A 87 -14.29 -35.96 17.85
C ASP A 87 -14.51 -34.90 18.94
N GLU A 88 -14.77 -35.31 20.18
CA GLU A 88 -14.88 -34.39 21.34
C GLU A 88 -13.56 -33.71 21.68
N GLN A 89 -12.42 -34.39 21.58
CA GLN A 89 -11.09 -33.80 21.82
C GLN A 89 -10.71 -32.83 20.71
N ALA A 90 -11.03 -33.19 19.46
CA ALA A 90 -10.81 -32.31 18.33
C ALA A 90 -11.70 -31.06 18.39
N ALA A 91 -12.97 -31.21 18.74
CA ALA A 91 -13.91 -30.09 18.91
C ALA A 91 -13.45 -29.13 20.02
N ARG A 92 -12.97 -29.65 21.18
CA ARG A 92 -12.41 -28.80 22.24
C ARG A 92 -11.18 -28.03 21.78
N ALA A 93 -10.24 -28.70 21.10
CA ALA A 93 -9.03 -28.04 20.61
C ALA A 93 -9.33 -26.96 19.58
N LEU A 94 -10.34 -27.18 18.73
CA LEU A 94 -10.82 -26.19 17.77
C LEU A 94 -11.58 -25.05 18.48
N HIS A 95 -12.33 -25.35 19.53
CA HIS A 95 -13.02 -24.32 20.34
C HIS A 95 -12.04 -23.40 21.08
N ASP A 96 -10.92 -23.91 21.55
CA ASP A 96 -9.91 -23.14 22.27
C ASP A 96 -8.93 -22.38 21.32
N ALA A 97 -9.03 -22.62 20.00
CA ALA A 97 -8.18 -21.99 19.00
C ALA A 97 -8.80 -20.68 18.50
N HIS A 98 -7.95 -19.73 18.11
CA HIS A 98 -8.38 -18.50 17.45
C HIS A 98 -8.87 -18.80 16.02
N GLU A 99 -9.88 -18.08 15.55
CA GLU A 99 -10.54 -18.24 14.25
C GLU A 99 -9.54 -18.14 13.09
N ARG A 100 -8.62 -17.19 13.15
CA ARG A 100 -7.53 -17.03 12.21
C ARG A 100 -6.60 -18.26 12.09
N ASP A 101 -6.27 -18.91 13.21
CA ASP A 101 -5.44 -20.13 13.20
C ASP A 101 -6.21 -21.30 12.58
N ILE A 102 -7.53 -21.36 12.79
CA ILE A 102 -8.42 -22.36 12.18
C ILE A 102 -8.51 -22.10 10.68
N ALA A 103 -8.76 -20.86 10.25
CA ALA A 103 -8.81 -20.46 8.84
C ALA A 103 -7.52 -20.85 8.11
N ALA A 104 -6.36 -20.49 8.64
CA ALA A 104 -5.07 -20.88 8.07
C ALA A 104 -4.87 -22.42 8.02
N SER A 105 -5.49 -23.18 8.94
CA SER A 105 -5.42 -24.64 8.92
C SER A 105 -6.19 -25.28 7.76
N LEU A 106 -7.22 -24.60 7.21
CA LEU A 106 -8.03 -25.10 6.10
C LEU A 106 -7.20 -25.41 4.86
N GLU A 107 -6.19 -24.60 4.59
CA GLU A 107 -5.29 -24.81 3.44
C GLU A 107 -4.46 -26.08 3.56
N LEU A 108 -4.16 -26.51 4.78
CA LEU A 108 -3.39 -27.71 5.04
C LEU A 108 -4.23 -28.98 4.99
N LEU A 109 -5.55 -28.87 5.02
CA LEU A 109 -6.49 -30.00 5.08
C LEU A 109 -7.00 -30.37 3.67
N ASP A 110 -7.26 -31.66 3.43
CA ASP A 110 -8.00 -32.11 2.26
C ASP A 110 -9.54 -31.95 2.46
N THR A 111 -10.32 -32.05 1.38
CA THR A 111 -11.79 -31.85 1.39
C THR A 111 -12.50 -32.73 2.42
N HIS A 112 -12.06 -33.98 2.61
CA HIS A 112 -12.67 -34.89 3.59
C HIS A 112 -12.36 -34.45 5.04
N GLN A 113 -11.15 -33.98 5.27
CA GLN A 113 -10.71 -33.47 6.58
C GLN A 113 -11.40 -32.15 6.91
N ARG A 114 -11.56 -31.25 5.92
CA ARG A 114 -12.35 -30.03 6.08
C ARG A 114 -13.81 -30.31 6.40
N ALA A 115 -14.45 -31.26 5.71
CA ALA A 115 -15.81 -31.68 6.02
C ALA A 115 -15.96 -32.19 7.46
N LYS A 116 -14.93 -32.85 8.01
CA LYS A 116 -14.90 -33.21 9.43
C LYS A 116 -14.80 -31.97 10.32
N LEU A 117 -13.92 -31.04 10.01
CA LEU A 117 -13.73 -29.77 10.75
C LEU A 117 -15.02 -28.96 10.77
N TYR A 118 -15.68 -28.76 9.63
CA TYR A 118 -16.93 -28.02 9.51
C TYR A 118 -18.03 -28.59 10.41
N ARG A 119 -18.16 -29.92 10.46
CA ARG A 119 -19.12 -30.60 11.32
C ARG A 119 -18.80 -30.45 12.82
N LEU A 120 -17.50 -30.33 13.20
CA LEU A 120 -17.06 -30.20 14.59
C LEU A 120 -17.25 -28.79 15.15
N ILE A 121 -17.16 -27.78 14.31
CA ILE A 121 -17.22 -26.37 14.72
C ILE A 121 -18.67 -25.85 14.68
N GLY A 122 -19.47 -26.23 13.69
CA GLY A 122 -20.80 -25.68 13.44
C GLY A 122 -20.80 -24.42 12.58
N ALA A 123 -22.01 -24.01 12.12
CA ALA A 123 -22.13 -22.91 11.15
C ALA A 123 -21.77 -21.54 11.76
N GLU A 124 -22.25 -21.23 12.97
CA GLU A 124 -22.02 -19.98 13.68
C GLU A 124 -20.53 -19.63 13.74
N ARG A 125 -19.73 -20.48 14.29
CA ARG A 125 -18.29 -20.24 14.39
C ARG A 125 -17.54 -20.40 13.07
N LEU A 126 -18.10 -21.10 12.08
CA LEU A 126 -17.54 -21.13 10.74
C LEU A 126 -17.74 -19.80 9.99
N GLY A 127 -18.78 -19.04 10.32
CA GLY A 127 -18.94 -17.66 9.89
C GLY A 127 -17.70 -16.84 10.27
N ASP A 128 -17.37 -16.80 11.57
CA ASP A 128 -16.19 -16.07 12.08
C ASP A 128 -14.87 -16.56 11.48
N VAL A 129 -14.74 -17.87 11.25
CA VAL A 129 -13.53 -18.45 10.61
C VAL A 129 -13.42 -18.02 9.14
N PHE A 130 -14.55 -17.94 8.43
CA PHE A 130 -14.53 -17.59 7.00
C PHE A 130 -14.28 -16.11 6.74
N ALA A 131 -14.51 -15.23 7.70
CA ALA A 131 -14.08 -13.84 7.68
C ALA A 131 -12.55 -13.71 7.49
N TYR A 132 -11.76 -14.66 8.01
CA TYR A 132 -10.30 -14.69 7.83
C TYR A 132 -9.83 -15.44 6.58
N VAL A 133 -10.70 -15.78 5.64
CA VAL A 133 -10.36 -16.59 4.45
C VAL A 133 -10.47 -15.77 3.17
N SER A 134 -9.39 -15.50 2.50
CA SER A 134 -9.33 -14.68 1.28
C SER A 134 -10.16 -15.24 0.10
N ASP A 135 -10.33 -16.56 -0.05
CA ASP A 135 -11.21 -17.20 -1.05
C ASP A 135 -12.23 -18.11 -0.34
N ALA A 136 -13.17 -17.50 0.38
CA ALA A 136 -14.26 -18.20 1.04
C ALA A 136 -15.09 -19.03 0.05
N GLY A 137 -15.25 -18.56 -1.18
CA GLY A 137 -15.98 -19.26 -2.22
C GLY A 137 -15.40 -20.63 -2.62
N LYS A 138 -14.10 -20.84 -2.45
CA LYS A 138 -13.46 -22.15 -2.63
C LYS A 138 -14.04 -23.18 -1.66
N TYR A 139 -14.23 -22.78 -0.43
CA TYR A 139 -14.71 -23.66 0.67
C TYR A 139 -16.24 -23.77 0.69
N LEU A 140 -16.95 -22.70 0.39
CA LEU A 140 -18.41 -22.71 0.25
C LEU A 140 -18.88 -23.68 -0.85
N ARG A 141 -18.11 -23.81 -1.94
CA ARG A 141 -18.41 -24.77 -3.02
C ARG A 141 -18.24 -26.25 -2.62
N GLU A 142 -17.51 -26.54 -1.53
CA GLU A 142 -17.35 -27.89 -1.01
C GLU A 142 -18.56 -28.36 -0.18
N LEU A 143 -19.43 -27.45 0.22
CA LEU A 143 -20.53 -27.67 1.13
C LEU A 143 -21.87 -27.85 0.38
N PRO A 144 -22.82 -28.60 0.96
CA PRO A 144 -24.20 -28.55 0.52
C PRO A 144 -24.76 -27.12 0.64
N GLN A 145 -25.59 -26.69 -0.32
CA GLN A 145 -26.11 -25.32 -0.36
C GLN A 145 -26.83 -24.87 0.93
N GLU A 146 -27.46 -25.76 1.67
CA GLU A 146 -28.07 -25.43 2.96
C GLU A 146 -27.04 -25.08 4.01
N GLN A 147 -25.99 -25.90 4.16
CA GLN A 147 -24.92 -25.63 5.11
C GLN A 147 -24.09 -24.39 4.70
N ALA A 148 -23.90 -24.17 3.40
CA ALA A 148 -23.22 -22.97 2.94
C ALA A 148 -24.06 -21.71 3.20
N ALA A 149 -25.37 -21.76 3.08
CA ALA A 149 -26.28 -20.68 3.46
C ALA A 149 -26.26 -20.40 4.95
N ASP A 150 -26.34 -21.46 5.80
CA ASP A 150 -26.26 -21.32 7.25
C ASP A 150 -24.96 -20.63 7.72
N ILE A 151 -23.85 -20.89 7.02
CA ILE A 151 -22.56 -20.24 7.32
C ILE A 151 -22.57 -18.77 6.89
N VAL A 152 -23.06 -18.47 5.69
CA VAL A 152 -23.16 -17.09 5.18
C VAL A 152 -24.12 -16.26 6.03
N GLU A 153 -25.18 -16.87 6.55
CA GLU A 153 -26.14 -16.23 7.47
C GLU A 153 -25.51 -15.91 8.84
N ALA A 154 -24.52 -16.70 9.25
CA ALA A 154 -23.80 -16.52 10.52
C ALA A 154 -22.59 -15.56 10.40
N MET A 155 -22.27 -15.08 9.20
CA MET A 155 -21.21 -14.07 8.97
C MET A 155 -21.76 -12.66 9.23
N ASP A 156 -20.89 -11.73 9.57
CA ASP A 156 -21.22 -10.32 9.46
C ASP A 156 -21.56 -9.96 8.01
N ALA A 157 -22.44 -8.99 7.81
CA ALA A 157 -23.02 -8.74 6.50
C ALA A 157 -22.02 -8.30 5.43
N ASP A 158 -20.97 -7.56 5.80
CA ASP A 158 -19.83 -7.18 4.99
C ASP A 158 -18.98 -8.40 4.59
N ASP A 159 -18.59 -9.25 5.55
CA ASP A 159 -17.89 -10.52 5.30
C ASP A 159 -18.72 -11.45 4.40
N ALA A 160 -20.04 -11.50 4.61
CA ALA A 160 -20.94 -12.27 3.76
C ALA A 160 -20.97 -11.75 2.32
N VAL A 161 -20.92 -10.44 2.11
CA VAL A 161 -20.82 -9.82 0.77
C VAL A 161 -19.51 -10.25 0.10
N ASP A 162 -18.39 -10.15 0.78
CA ASP A 162 -17.08 -10.52 0.26
C ASP A 162 -17.01 -12.02 -0.09
N ALA A 163 -17.50 -12.87 0.80
CA ALA A 163 -17.58 -14.30 0.53
C ALA A 163 -18.47 -14.62 -0.70
N LEU A 164 -19.59 -13.92 -0.85
CA LEU A 164 -20.51 -14.07 -1.97
C LEU A 164 -19.95 -13.51 -3.28
N GLU A 165 -19.01 -12.56 -3.24
CA GLU A 165 -18.31 -12.07 -4.45
C GLU A 165 -17.36 -13.11 -5.04
N THR A 166 -16.80 -13.98 -4.22
CA THR A 166 -15.86 -15.04 -4.65
C THR A 166 -16.55 -16.27 -5.25
N VAL A 167 -17.89 -16.40 -5.17
CA VAL A 167 -18.63 -17.53 -5.76
C VAL A 167 -19.21 -17.20 -7.13
N SER A 168 -19.63 -18.26 -7.88
CA SER A 168 -20.31 -18.04 -9.16
C SER A 168 -21.69 -17.36 -8.98
N PRO A 169 -22.15 -16.57 -9.98
CA PRO A 169 -23.46 -15.89 -9.90
C PRO A 169 -24.63 -16.84 -9.63
N GLU A 170 -24.57 -18.08 -10.14
CA GLU A 170 -25.60 -19.09 -9.93
C GLU A 170 -25.63 -19.57 -8.46
N LEU A 171 -24.46 -19.80 -7.87
CA LEU A 171 -24.35 -20.21 -6.47
C LEU A 171 -24.74 -19.05 -5.55
N ARG A 172 -24.29 -17.81 -5.85
CA ARG A 172 -24.68 -16.60 -5.11
C ARG A 172 -26.19 -16.46 -5.04
N SER A 173 -26.88 -16.57 -6.19
CA SER A 173 -28.34 -16.48 -6.22
C SER A 173 -29.02 -17.58 -5.40
N ALA A 174 -28.51 -18.82 -5.48
CA ALA A 174 -29.05 -19.96 -4.75
C ALA A 174 -28.84 -19.85 -3.22
N LEU A 175 -27.71 -19.28 -2.78
CA LEU A 175 -27.46 -19.02 -1.36
C LEU A 175 -28.35 -17.88 -0.87
N MET A 176 -28.38 -16.75 -1.59
CA MET A 176 -29.25 -15.60 -1.24
C MET A 176 -30.74 -15.96 -1.08
N GLU A 177 -31.27 -16.90 -1.88
CA GLU A 177 -32.65 -17.36 -1.74
C GLU A 177 -32.92 -18.15 -0.46
N LYS A 178 -31.88 -18.67 0.18
CA LYS A 178 -31.98 -19.51 1.40
C LYS A 178 -31.78 -18.75 2.69
N LEU A 179 -31.13 -17.58 2.64
CA LEU A 179 -30.90 -16.71 3.79
C LEU A 179 -32.23 -16.18 4.33
N ASP A 180 -32.28 -15.84 5.60
CA ASP A 180 -33.41 -15.15 6.19
C ASP A 180 -33.65 -13.75 5.57
N PRO A 181 -34.83 -13.15 5.78
CA PRO A 181 -35.16 -11.85 5.18
C PRO A 181 -34.28 -10.67 5.70
N GLU A 182 -33.75 -10.75 6.91
CA GLU A 182 -32.92 -9.71 7.55
C GLU A 182 -31.53 -9.72 6.93
N SER A 183 -30.84 -10.86 6.93
CA SER A 183 -29.56 -11.07 6.27
C SER A 183 -29.60 -10.73 4.77
N GLN A 184 -30.70 -11.11 4.08
CA GLN A 184 -30.91 -10.69 2.68
C GLN A 184 -31.01 -9.18 2.52
N HIS A 185 -31.66 -8.49 3.48
CA HIS A 185 -31.81 -7.04 3.44
C HIS A 185 -30.46 -6.35 3.61
N ASP A 186 -29.68 -6.77 4.58
CA ASP A 186 -28.41 -6.19 4.95
C ASP A 186 -27.36 -6.39 3.84
N ILE A 187 -27.23 -7.60 3.31
CA ILE A 187 -26.38 -7.87 2.15
C ILE A 187 -26.78 -7.00 0.94
N ARG A 188 -28.09 -6.85 0.66
CA ARG A 188 -28.55 -5.99 -0.43
C ARG A 188 -28.30 -4.51 -0.17
N LEU A 189 -28.39 -4.08 1.08
CA LEU A 189 -28.08 -2.71 1.48
C LEU A 189 -26.62 -2.39 1.18
N ILE A 190 -25.68 -3.22 1.62
CA ILE A 190 -24.25 -3.07 1.39
C ILE A 190 -23.94 -3.12 -0.11
N CYS A 191 -24.46 -4.11 -0.83
CA CYS A 191 -24.30 -4.23 -2.30
C CYS A 191 -24.94 -3.08 -3.11
N SER A 192 -25.75 -2.21 -2.49
CA SER A 192 -26.33 -1.05 -3.18
C SER A 192 -25.36 0.12 -3.33
N TYR A 193 -24.27 0.14 -2.57
CA TYR A 193 -23.22 1.14 -2.63
C TYR A 193 -22.15 0.75 -3.65
N GLN A 194 -21.41 1.76 -4.14
CA GLN A 194 -20.27 1.49 -5.03
C GLN A 194 -19.08 0.98 -4.21
N PRO A 195 -18.18 0.19 -4.80
CA PRO A 195 -17.02 -0.37 -4.07
C PRO A 195 -16.07 0.68 -3.45
N ASP A 196 -16.12 1.93 -3.93
CA ASP A 196 -15.33 3.06 -3.44
C ASP A 196 -16.09 3.94 -2.43
N GLU A 197 -17.36 3.61 -2.11
CA GLU A 197 -18.17 4.28 -1.09
C GLU A 197 -18.03 3.55 0.25
N ILE A 198 -17.98 4.30 1.36
CA ILE A 198 -17.80 3.71 2.71
C ILE A 198 -18.97 2.80 3.10
N GLY A 199 -20.14 2.98 2.49
CA GLY A 199 -21.29 2.11 2.71
C GLY A 199 -21.11 0.68 2.20
N SER A 200 -20.14 0.40 1.31
CA SER A 200 -19.82 -0.94 0.84
C SER A 200 -18.97 -1.74 1.83
N ALA A 201 -18.28 -1.06 2.75
CA ALA A 201 -17.40 -1.66 3.75
C ALA A 201 -17.99 -1.58 5.18
N MET A 202 -19.29 -1.24 5.33
CA MET A 202 -19.91 -1.11 6.64
C MET A 202 -20.46 -2.45 7.13
N SER A 203 -20.28 -2.73 8.43
CA SER A 203 -21.03 -3.78 9.11
C SER A 203 -22.41 -3.27 9.56
N THR A 204 -23.43 -4.12 9.52
CA THR A 204 -24.76 -3.83 10.08
C THR A 204 -24.88 -4.27 11.55
N ASN A 205 -23.82 -4.84 12.10
CA ASN A 205 -23.72 -5.33 13.47
C ASN A 205 -23.45 -4.17 14.45
N PHE A 206 -24.52 -3.54 14.98
CA PHE A 206 -24.42 -2.45 15.94
C PHE A 206 -25.62 -2.35 16.86
N VAL A 207 -25.41 -1.78 18.06
CA VAL A 207 -26.47 -1.55 19.05
C VAL A 207 -26.99 -0.13 18.99
N SER A 208 -28.31 0.05 18.87
CA SER A 208 -28.93 1.36 18.92
C SER A 208 -30.02 1.47 19.99
N ILE A 209 -30.09 2.64 20.64
CA ILE A 209 -31.07 2.92 21.72
C ILE A 209 -31.70 4.30 21.53
N SER A 210 -32.91 4.48 22.12
CA SER A 210 -33.56 5.79 22.14
C SER A 210 -33.00 6.66 23.27
N ARG A 211 -32.84 7.98 23.00
CA ARG A 211 -32.34 8.97 23.97
C ARG A 211 -33.18 9.14 25.23
N HIS A 212 -34.48 8.75 25.20
CA HIS A 212 -35.40 8.95 26.31
C HIS A 212 -35.42 7.78 27.32
N LEU A 213 -34.56 6.79 27.13
CA LEU A 213 -34.45 5.69 28.07
C LEU A 213 -33.76 6.12 29.38
N SER A 214 -34.12 5.46 30.48
CA SER A 214 -33.27 5.50 31.68
C SER A 214 -32.05 4.57 31.49
N VAL A 215 -30.98 4.79 32.28
CA VAL A 215 -29.79 3.92 32.29
C VAL A 215 -30.15 2.45 32.40
N LYS A 216 -31.11 2.09 33.28
CA LYS A 216 -31.57 0.72 33.44
C LYS A 216 -32.31 0.16 32.21
N GLN A 217 -33.08 1.00 31.53
CA GLN A 217 -33.75 0.59 30.28
C GLN A 217 -32.73 0.48 29.12
N ALA A 218 -31.77 1.39 29.02
CA ALA A 218 -30.69 1.33 28.06
C ALA A 218 -29.85 0.04 28.22
N MET A 219 -29.50 -0.31 29.47
CA MET A 219 -28.81 -1.58 29.75
C MET A 219 -29.62 -2.81 29.38
N ARG A 220 -30.93 -2.78 29.56
CA ARG A 220 -31.81 -3.90 29.13
C ARG A 220 -31.90 -3.99 27.60
N ALA A 221 -31.98 -2.85 26.93
CA ALA A 221 -32.00 -2.81 25.47
C ALA A 221 -30.69 -3.31 24.88
N LEU A 222 -29.56 -2.94 25.50
CA LEU A 222 -28.23 -3.46 25.14
C LEU A 222 -28.19 -4.99 25.28
N VAL A 223 -28.54 -5.53 26.46
CA VAL A 223 -28.48 -6.98 26.71
C VAL A 223 -29.36 -7.76 25.73
N ALA A 224 -30.52 -7.22 25.35
CA ALA A 224 -31.40 -7.87 24.37
C ALA A 224 -30.84 -7.87 22.95
N GLN A 225 -30.08 -6.83 22.57
CA GLN A 225 -29.44 -6.74 21.25
C GLN A 225 -28.09 -7.46 21.21
N ALA A 226 -27.39 -7.61 22.34
CA ALA A 226 -26.10 -8.28 22.44
C ALA A 226 -26.15 -9.81 22.22
N GLU A 227 -27.35 -10.40 22.11
CA GLU A 227 -27.49 -11.79 21.68
C GLU A 227 -27.26 -11.96 20.16
N GLU A 228 -27.45 -10.88 19.38
CA GLU A 228 -27.37 -10.86 17.91
C GLU A 228 -26.29 -9.91 17.38
N ASN A 229 -25.65 -9.14 18.26
CA ASN A 229 -24.63 -8.14 17.88
C ASN A 229 -23.40 -8.24 18.77
N ASP A 230 -22.25 -8.43 18.17
CA ASP A 230 -20.95 -8.51 18.87
C ASP A 230 -20.33 -7.13 19.09
N ASN A 231 -20.63 -6.14 18.22
CA ASN A 231 -20.11 -4.78 18.34
C ASN A 231 -20.92 -3.95 19.35
N ILE A 232 -20.68 -4.20 20.63
CA ILE A 232 -21.41 -3.60 21.76
C ILE A 232 -20.61 -2.51 22.51
N SER A 233 -19.34 -2.26 22.14
CA SER A 233 -18.47 -1.31 22.84
C SER A 233 -19.00 0.11 22.77
N THR A 234 -19.69 0.46 21.69
CA THR A 234 -20.31 1.78 21.45
C THR A 234 -21.81 1.60 21.18
N LEU A 235 -22.65 2.29 21.95
CA LEU A 235 -24.09 2.32 21.75
C LEU A 235 -24.48 3.61 21.01
N PHE A 236 -25.18 3.49 19.90
CA PHE A 236 -25.66 4.64 19.14
C PHE A 236 -27.03 5.09 19.63
N VAL A 237 -27.17 6.37 19.86
CA VAL A 237 -28.38 6.96 20.43
C VAL A 237 -29.16 7.66 19.34
N ASN A 238 -30.42 7.30 19.19
CA ASN A 238 -31.34 7.87 18.20
C ASN A 238 -32.31 8.86 18.86
N ASP A 239 -32.63 9.92 18.12
CA ASP A 239 -33.70 10.88 18.45
C ASP A 239 -35.10 10.29 18.13
N ASP A 240 -36.16 11.04 18.42
CA ASP A 240 -37.57 10.63 18.22
C ASP A 240 -37.94 10.34 16.76
N ASP A 241 -37.26 10.98 15.83
CA ASP A 241 -37.43 10.77 14.37
C ASP A 241 -36.55 9.63 13.80
N GLY A 242 -35.78 8.98 14.68
CA GLY A 242 -34.83 7.93 14.33
C GLY A 242 -33.50 8.42 13.78
N SER A 243 -33.23 9.73 13.78
CA SER A 243 -31.94 10.28 13.38
C SER A 243 -30.89 10.07 14.48
N PHE A 244 -29.63 9.98 14.09
CA PHE A 244 -28.50 9.87 15.01
C PHE A 244 -28.38 11.11 15.89
N TYR A 245 -28.39 10.92 17.21
CA TYR A 245 -28.28 11.97 18.21
C TYR A 245 -26.89 12.02 18.86
N GLY A 246 -26.24 10.87 19.08
CA GLY A 246 -24.94 10.73 19.71
C GLY A 246 -24.60 9.29 20.02
N ALA A 247 -23.50 9.07 20.74
CA ALA A 247 -23.06 7.75 21.16
C ALA A 247 -22.75 7.69 22.65
N ILE A 248 -22.80 6.49 23.22
CA ILE A 248 -22.44 6.20 24.61
C ILE A 248 -21.40 5.07 24.59
N ASP A 249 -20.29 5.25 25.28
CA ASP A 249 -19.33 4.17 25.56
C ASP A 249 -19.97 3.18 26.55
N LEU A 250 -19.90 1.88 26.23
CA LEU A 250 -20.39 0.80 27.08
C LEU A 250 -19.85 0.92 28.52
N LYS A 251 -18.58 1.28 28.67
CA LYS A 251 -17.94 1.48 29.97
C LYS A 251 -18.66 2.54 30.80
N ASP A 252 -19.05 3.66 30.18
CA ASP A 252 -19.75 4.75 30.87
C ASP A 252 -21.16 4.32 31.28
N LEU A 253 -21.83 3.52 30.46
CA LEU A 253 -23.14 2.94 30.80
C LEU A 253 -23.04 1.93 31.95
N ILE A 254 -22.00 1.08 31.99
CA ILE A 254 -21.76 0.10 33.06
C ILE A 254 -21.48 0.78 34.41
N VAL A 255 -20.72 1.89 34.39
CA VAL A 255 -20.31 2.62 35.61
C VAL A 255 -21.43 3.57 36.11
N ALA A 256 -22.39 3.90 35.24
CA ALA A 256 -23.48 4.82 35.58
C ALA A 256 -24.40 4.27 36.68
N ARG A 257 -24.85 5.17 37.55
CA ARG A 257 -25.84 4.84 38.58
C ARG A 257 -27.27 4.91 37.99
N GLU A 258 -28.21 4.17 38.57
CA GLU A 258 -29.60 4.13 38.10
C GLU A 258 -30.26 5.51 38.04
N GLU A 259 -29.82 6.44 38.89
CA GLU A 259 -30.32 7.84 39.00
C GLU A 259 -29.66 8.80 38.00
N THR A 260 -28.61 8.36 37.28
CA THR A 260 -27.90 9.19 36.30
C THR A 260 -28.80 9.43 35.08
N ALA A 261 -28.90 10.68 34.65
CA ALA A 261 -29.61 11.00 33.42
C ALA A 261 -28.83 10.45 32.21
N LEU A 262 -29.45 9.63 31.37
CA LEU A 262 -28.81 9.04 30.19
C LEU A 262 -28.19 10.13 29.28
N ASP A 263 -28.87 11.28 29.14
CA ASP A 263 -28.40 12.42 28.32
C ASP A 263 -27.03 12.97 28.76
N SER A 264 -26.63 12.77 30.03
CA SER A 264 -25.34 13.17 30.53
C SER A 264 -24.19 12.22 30.13
N LEU A 265 -24.50 11.03 29.66
CA LEU A 265 -23.53 10.05 29.16
C LEU A 265 -23.36 10.14 27.64
N ILE A 266 -24.28 10.85 26.94
CA ILE A 266 -24.28 10.91 25.49
C ILE A 266 -23.23 11.89 24.98
N SER A 267 -22.28 11.39 24.20
CA SER A 267 -21.36 12.19 23.40
C SER A 267 -22.06 12.66 22.11
N ARG A 268 -22.39 13.96 22.03
CA ARG A 268 -23.10 14.54 20.87
C ARG A 268 -22.18 14.90 19.70
N ASN A 269 -20.88 15.06 19.98
CA ASN A 269 -19.87 15.37 18.97
C ASN A 269 -19.11 14.12 18.50
N PHE A 270 -19.81 12.99 18.47
CA PHE A 270 -19.22 11.75 18.02
C PHE A 270 -18.95 11.79 16.50
N PRO A 271 -17.83 11.23 16.01
CA PRO A 271 -17.52 11.20 14.58
C PRO A 271 -18.58 10.38 13.82
N THR A 272 -18.89 10.83 12.62
CA THR A 272 -19.85 10.12 11.74
C THR A 272 -19.38 10.20 10.30
N VAL A 273 -19.76 9.24 9.47
CA VAL A 273 -19.56 9.22 8.02
C VAL A 273 -20.91 9.04 7.31
N LEU A 274 -21.00 9.53 6.06
CA LEU A 274 -22.17 9.28 5.21
C LEU A 274 -21.88 8.10 4.31
N ALA A 275 -22.86 7.21 4.11
CA ALA A 275 -22.68 5.99 3.34
C ALA A 275 -22.16 6.19 1.90
N HIS A 276 -22.45 7.34 1.29
CA HIS A 276 -21.97 7.70 -0.05
C HIS A 276 -20.64 8.51 -0.04
N GLU A 277 -19.98 8.67 1.10
CA GLU A 277 -18.64 9.26 1.11
C GLU A 277 -17.63 8.27 0.53
N HIS A 278 -16.68 8.78 -0.26
CA HIS A 278 -15.59 7.94 -0.75
C HIS A 278 -14.68 7.48 0.39
N THR A 279 -14.37 6.20 0.39
CA THR A 279 -13.55 5.55 1.43
C THR A 279 -12.22 6.27 1.62
N GLU A 280 -11.49 6.57 0.55
CA GLU A 280 -10.20 7.29 0.61
C GLU A 280 -10.31 8.68 1.27
N GLU A 281 -11.42 9.42 1.04
CA GLU A 281 -11.60 10.77 1.60
C GLU A 281 -11.90 10.77 3.10
N CYS A 282 -12.54 9.70 3.61
CA CYS A 282 -12.91 9.60 5.01
C CYS A 282 -11.89 8.83 5.87
N LEU A 283 -11.05 7.94 5.29
CA LEU A 283 -10.06 7.15 6.01
C LEU A 283 -9.13 7.99 6.90
N ASP A 284 -8.56 9.08 6.39
CA ASP A 284 -7.70 9.97 7.17
C ASP A 284 -8.43 10.59 8.39
N ARG A 285 -9.72 10.88 8.20
CA ARG A 285 -10.58 11.41 9.26
C ARG A 285 -10.90 10.31 10.28
N LEU A 286 -11.31 9.13 9.83
CA LEU A 286 -11.65 7.99 10.69
C LEU A 286 -10.46 7.57 11.55
N ARG A 287 -9.31 7.36 10.94
CA ARG A 287 -8.05 7.01 11.60
C ARG A 287 -7.64 8.00 12.71
N SER A 288 -8.02 9.28 12.59
CA SER A 288 -7.62 10.30 13.56
C SER A 288 -8.44 10.29 14.84
N TYR A 289 -9.64 9.69 14.84
CA TYR A 289 -10.52 9.65 16.01
C TYR A 289 -10.21 8.52 16.98
N ALA A 290 -9.67 7.38 16.50
CA ALA A 290 -9.34 6.20 17.31
C ALA A 290 -10.53 5.68 18.16
N GLU A 291 -11.75 5.72 17.60
CA GLU A 291 -12.96 5.14 18.18
C GLU A 291 -13.09 3.67 17.75
N ASP A 292 -13.62 2.81 18.60
CA ASP A 292 -13.78 1.37 18.32
C ASP A 292 -14.73 1.13 17.13
N SER A 293 -15.79 1.93 17.01
CA SER A 293 -16.70 1.91 15.88
C SER A 293 -17.28 3.30 15.58
N ILE A 294 -17.47 3.62 14.30
CA ILE A 294 -17.96 4.91 13.82
C ILE A 294 -19.23 4.70 13.01
N PRO A 295 -20.36 5.39 13.35
CA PRO A 295 -21.63 5.16 12.68
C PRO A 295 -21.65 5.69 11.26
N VAL A 296 -22.12 4.86 10.35
CA VAL A 296 -22.43 5.17 8.96
C VAL A 296 -23.87 5.69 8.88
N LEU A 297 -24.03 6.90 8.38
CA LEU A 297 -25.33 7.55 8.28
C LEU A 297 -25.87 7.46 6.85
N GLY A 298 -27.06 6.91 6.74
CA GLY A 298 -27.84 6.90 5.52
C GLY A 298 -28.71 8.15 5.36
N GLU A 299 -29.79 8.02 4.57
CA GLU A 299 -30.79 9.06 4.40
C GLU A 299 -31.41 9.49 5.75
N LYS A 300 -31.73 10.76 5.85
CA LYS A 300 -32.28 11.39 7.08
C LYS A 300 -31.37 11.24 8.32
N ARG A 301 -30.07 11.05 8.11
CA ARG A 301 -29.05 10.88 9.16
C ARG A 301 -29.37 9.73 10.14
N ARG A 302 -29.96 8.65 9.67
CA ARG A 302 -30.15 7.43 10.45
C ARG A 302 -28.89 6.59 10.41
N VAL A 303 -28.55 5.95 11.52
CA VAL A 303 -27.50 4.93 11.53
C VAL A 303 -28.00 3.73 10.73
N ILE A 304 -27.25 3.32 9.73
CA ILE A 304 -27.56 2.17 8.87
C ILE A 304 -26.49 1.08 8.94
N GLY A 305 -25.35 1.40 9.54
CA GLY A 305 -24.23 0.52 9.77
C GLY A 305 -23.16 1.21 10.57
N VAL A 306 -22.04 0.54 10.75
CA VAL A 306 -20.86 1.04 11.44
C VAL A 306 -19.59 0.66 10.67
N ILE A 307 -18.54 1.42 10.85
CA ILE A 307 -17.18 1.05 10.45
C ILE A 307 -16.39 0.80 11.71
N THR A 308 -15.87 -0.39 11.89
CA THR A 308 -15.05 -0.77 13.03
C THR A 308 -13.59 -0.35 12.86
N THR A 309 -12.80 -0.47 13.92
CA THR A 309 -11.35 -0.24 13.83
C THR A 309 -10.68 -1.24 12.86
N ASP A 310 -11.16 -2.47 12.81
CA ASP A 310 -10.60 -3.52 11.95
C ASP A 310 -10.89 -3.21 10.48
N ASP A 311 -12.11 -2.80 10.13
CA ASP A 311 -12.48 -2.35 8.77
C ASP A 311 -11.63 -1.14 8.33
N ILE A 312 -11.36 -0.20 9.26
CA ILE A 312 -10.48 0.94 8.97
C ILE A 312 -9.04 0.47 8.68
N VAL A 313 -8.54 -0.52 9.43
CA VAL A 313 -7.18 -1.06 9.21
C VAL A 313 -7.12 -1.78 7.87
N GLU A 314 -8.12 -2.59 7.52
CA GLU A 314 -8.21 -3.29 6.25
C GLU A 314 -8.30 -2.31 5.07
N ALA A 315 -9.22 -1.35 5.12
CA ALA A 315 -9.36 -0.33 4.09
C ALA A 315 -8.09 0.54 3.89
N VAL A 316 -7.32 0.77 4.96
CA VAL A 316 -6.02 1.46 4.88
C VAL A 316 -4.97 0.58 4.21
N ASP A 317 -4.94 -0.72 4.52
CA ASP A 317 -3.99 -1.66 3.92
C ASP A 317 -4.25 -1.82 2.41
N ASP A 318 -5.51 -1.99 2.01
CA ASP A 318 -5.95 -2.04 0.62
C ASP A 318 -5.60 -0.76 -0.16
N ALA A 319 -5.90 0.42 0.41
CA ALA A 319 -5.54 1.68 -0.20
C ALA A 319 -4.02 1.83 -0.39
N MET A 320 -3.23 1.38 0.59
CA MET A 320 -1.76 1.38 0.49
C MET A 320 -1.26 0.37 -0.55
N GLY A 321 -1.88 -0.80 -0.66
CA GLY A 321 -1.60 -1.81 -1.67
C GLY A 321 -1.84 -1.28 -3.09
N ASP A 322 -2.99 -0.68 -3.31
CA ASP A 322 -3.36 -0.04 -4.58
C ASP A 322 -2.42 1.10 -4.97
N ASP A 323 -2.06 1.97 -4.03
CA ASP A 323 -1.09 3.04 -4.27
C ASP A 323 0.29 2.50 -4.64
N TYR A 324 0.73 1.43 -3.96
CA TYR A 324 1.98 0.75 -4.28
C TYR A 324 1.94 0.12 -5.69
N ALA A 325 0.84 -0.51 -6.06
CA ALA A 325 0.62 -1.07 -7.38
C ALA A 325 0.64 0.03 -8.47
N LYS A 326 -0.09 1.13 -8.26
CA LYS A 326 -0.11 2.29 -9.15
C LYS A 326 1.28 2.92 -9.30
N LEU A 327 2.04 3.06 -8.20
CA LEU A 327 3.44 3.53 -8.24
C LEU A 327 4.33 2.61 -9.08
N GLY A 328 4.08 1.29 -9.07
CA GLY A 328 4.72 0.30 -9.92
C GLY A 328 4.30 0.36 -11.39
N GLY A 329 3.27 1.13 -11.75
CA GLY A 329 2.70 1.20 -13.10
C GLY A 329 1.71 0.06 -13.39
N LEU A 330 1.03 -0.43 -12.36
CA LEU A 330 -0.10 -1.36 -12.47
C LEU A 330 -1.43 -0.58 -12.43
N THR A 331 -2.52 -1.19 -12.83
CA THR A 331 -3.86 -0.60 -12.73
C THR A 331 -4.59 -0.99 -11.45
N GLY A 332 -4.02 -1.84 -10.62
CA GLY A 332 -4.51 -2.29 -9.34
C GLY A 332 -3.57 -3.32 -8.74
N GLU A 333 -3.81 -3.69 -7.50
CA GLU A 333 -3.03 -4.68 -6.76
C GLU A 333 -3.05 -6.05 -7.45
N GLU A 334 -1.97 -6.83 -7.30
CA GLU A 334 -1.80 -8.15 -7.93
C GLU A 334 -1.43 -9.18 -6.86
N ASP A 335 -2.22 -10.25 -6.77
CA ASP A 335 -2.00 -11.36 -5.86
C ASP A 335 -1.14 -12.48 -6.49
N LEU A 336 -0.47 -13.27 -5.62
CA LEU A 336 0.40 -14.39 -6.00
C LEU A 336 -0.34 -15.45 -6.83
N HIS A 337 -1.63 -15.67 -6.57
CA HIS A 337 -2.44 -16.72 -7.19
C HIS A 337 -3.29 -16.23 -8.36
N GLU A 338 -3.13 -14.97 -8.72
CA GLU A 338 -3.93 -14.35 -9.79
C GLU A 338 -3.68 -15.03 -11.15
N PRO A 339 -4.73 -15.30 -11.94
CA PRO A 339 -4.60 -15.88 -13.27
C PRO A 339 -3.79 -14.96 -14.21
N LEU A 340 -2.88 -15.56 -15.01
CA LEU A 340 -2.02 -14.83 -15.95
C LEU A 340 -2.77 -13.81 -16.82
N LYS A 341 -4.01 -14.13 -17.23
CA LYS A 341 -4.82 -13.23 -18.06
C LYS A 341 -5.19 -11.94 -17.33
N THR A 342 -5.47 -12.02 -16.04
CA THR A 342 -5.82 -10.86 -15.19
C THR A 342 -4.57 -10.02 -14.92
N SER A 343 -3.44 -10.64 -14.54
CA SER A 343 -2.15 -9.95 -14.40
C SER A 343 -1.75 -9.21 -15.67
N LEU A 344 -1.90 -9.84 -16.85
CA LEU A 344 -1.63 -9.16 -18.12
C LEU A 344 -2.56 -7.96 -18.35
N LYS A 345 -3.86 -8.07 -17.98
CA LYS A 345 -4.82 -6.97 -18.10
C LYS A 345 -4.43 -5.78 -17.22
N LYS A 346 -3.88 -6.02 -16.03
CA LYS A 346 -3.42 -4.97 -15.11
C LYS A 346 -2.14 -4.27 -15.58
N ARG A 347 -1.23 -4.99 -16.26
CA ARG A 347 0.10 -4.48 -16.67
C ARG A 347 0.11 -3.88 -18.08
N MET A 348 -0.59 -4.47 -19.03
CA MET A 348 -0.51 -4.11 -20.46
C MET A 348 -0.88 -2.66 -20.79
N PRO A 349 -1.89 -2.03 -20.18
CA PRO A 349 -2.24 -0.65 -20.52
C PRO A 349 -1.05 0.32 -20.34
N TRP A 350 -0.36 0.23 -19.20
CA TRP A 350 0.82 1.05 -18.92
C TRP A 350 2.00 0.73 -19.83
N LEU A 351 2.28 -0.55 -20.07
CA LEU A 351 3.38 -0.96 -20.96
C LEU A 351 3.19 -0.45 -22.39
N ILE A 352 1.97 -0.42 -22.89
CA ILE A 352 1.65 0.14 -24.23
C ILE A 352 1.89 1.65 -24.25
N ILE A 353 1.42 2.38 -23.23
CA ILE A 353 1.66 3.83 -23.12
C ILE A 353 3.17 4.12 -23.09
N LEU A 354 3.92 3.40 -22.25
CA LEU A 354 5.37 3.55 -22.12
C LEU A 354 6.11 3.22 -23.41
N LEU A 355 5.65 2.23 -24.19
CA LEU A 355 6.21 1.92 -25.49
C LEU A 355 6.12 3.12 -26.46
N PHE A 356 4.96 3.78 -26.54
CA PHE A 356 4.80 4.96 -27.38
C PHE A 356 5.60 6.16 -26.88
N LEU A 357 5.65 6.37 -25.57
CA LEU A 357 6.49 7.41 -24.98
C LEU A 357 7.97 7.17 -25.25
N GLY A 358 8.44 5.91 -25.11
CA GLY A 358 9.82 5.52 -25.43
C GLY A 358 10.18 5.74 -26.90
N MET A 359 9.25 5.50 -27.83
CA MET A 359 9.42 5.88 -29.24
C MET A 359 9.58 7.39 -29.41
N GLY A 360 8.84 8.19 -28.64
CA GLY A 360 8.99 9.65 -28.58
C GLY A 360 10.39 10.05 -28.14
N VAL A 361 10.90 9.48 -27.05
CA VAL A 361 12.28 9.70 -26.57
C VAL A 361 13.31 9.34 -27.65
N SER A 362 13.16 8.18 -28.29
CA SER A 362 14.05 7.74 -29.38
C SER A 362 14.04 8.72 -30.57
N SER A 363 12.88 9.27 -30.90
CA SER A 363 12.76 10.29 -31.97
C SER A 363 13.51 11.58 -31.62
N VAL A 364 13.46 12.00 -30.34
CA VAL A 364 14.21 13.18 -29.86
C VAL A 364 15.71 12.93 -29.88
N VAL A 365 16.19 11.72 -29.51
CA VAL A 365 17.61 11.34 -29.66
C VAL A 365 18.07 11.51 -31.10
N GLY A 366 17.22 11.12 -32.08
CA GLY A 366 17.50 11.28 -33.51
C GLY A 366 17.73 12.73 -33.95
N LEU A 367 17.13 13.73 -33.27
CA LEU A 367 17.40 15.16 -33.58
C LEU A 367 18.85 15.59 -33.28
N PHE A 368 19.54 14.84 -32.40
CA PHE A 368 20.93 15.09 -32.04
C PHE A 368 21.95 14.23 -32.81
N GLU A 369 21.53 13.56 -33.90
CA GLU A 369 22.40 12.68 -34.70
C GLU A 369 23.69 13.37 -35.15
N ALA A 370 23.64 14.66 -35.50
CA ALA A 370 24.81 15.44 -35.87
C ALA A 370 25.86 15.56 -34.73
N VAL A 371 25.41 15.64 -33.48
CA VAL A 371 26.29 15.68 -32.29
C VAL A 371 26.86 14.29 -32.00
N VAL A 372 25.99 13.27 -32.07
CA VAL A 372 26.32 11.86 -31.83
C VAL A 372 27.36 11.35 -32.82
N SER A 373 27.23 11.68 -34.12
CA SER A 373 28.13 11.22 -35.17
C SER A 373 29.56 11.81 -35.05
N GLN A 374 29.69 13.04 -34.52
CA GLN A 374 30.97 13.70 -34.39
C GLN A 374 31.71 13.38 -33.09
N VAL A 375 30.98 13.11 -32.01
CA VAL A 375 31.57 12.80 -30.71
C VAL A 375 30.96 11.47 -30.16
N ALA A 376 31.28 10.36 -30.82
CA ALA A 376 30.76 9.04 -30.50
C ALA A 376 30.97 8.59 -29.02
N LEU A 377 31.99 9.14 -28.33
CA LEU A 377 32.21 8.84 -26.90
C LEU A 377 31.13 9.38 -25.98
N ILE A 378 30.36 10.38 -26.39
CA ILE A 378 29.22 10.90 -25.61
C ILE A 378 28.15 9.83 -25.43
N VAL A 379 27.88 9.05 -26.48
CA VAL A 379 26.87 7.98 -26.43
C VAL A 379 27.18 6.93 -25.34
N CYS A 380 28.47 6.69 -25.06
CA CYS A 380 28.89 5.73 -24.04
C CYS A 380 28.39 6.10 -22.63
N PHE A 381 28.14 7.38 -22.35
CA PHE A 381 27.74 7.87 -21.03
C PHE A 381 26.28 8.28 -20.97
N GLN A 382 25.54 8.18 -22.09
CA GLN A 382 24.10 8.50 -22.13
C GLN A 382 23.31 7.69 -21.08
N SER A 383 23.48 6.37 -21.08
CA SER A 383 22.74 5.50 -20.14
C SER A 383 22.99 5.87 -18.68
N LEU A 384 24.22 6.26 -18.32
CA LEU A 384 24.55 6.71 -16.96
C LEU A 384 23.73 7.95 -16.56
N ILE A 385 23.60 8.91 -17.48
CA ILE A 385 22.92 10.18 -17.19
C ILE A 385 21.42 9.97 -17.12
N LEU A 386 20.83 9.19 -18.04
CA LEU A 386 19.41 8.86 -18.04
C LEU A 386 19.03 8.07 -16.78
N ASP A 387 19.80 7.03 -16.44
CA ASP A 387 19.57 6.22 -15.25
C ASP A 387 19.59 7.06 -13.97
N MET A 388 20.59 7.91 -13.78
CA MET A 388 20.66 8.79 -12.60
C MET A 388 19.52 9.81 -12.56
N ALA A 389 19.13 10.36 -13.70
CA ALA A 389 17.99 11.27 -13.81
C ALA A 389 16.67 10.57 -13.47
N GLY A 390 16.43 9.36 -14.01
CA GLY A 390 15.27 8.53 -13.71
C GLY A 390 15.16 8.21 -12.21
N ASN A 391 16.27 7.75 -11.61
CA ASN A 391 16.32 7.39 -10.20
C ASN A 391 16.00 8.57 -9.27
N VAL A 392 16.59 9.75 -9.51
CA VAL A 392 16.29 10.94 -8.70
C VAL A 392 14.85 11.41 -8.90
N GLY A 393 14.33 11.32 -10.11
CA GLY A 393 12.93 11.65 -10.38
C GLY A 393 11.95 10.75 -9.66
N THR A 394 12.19 9.44 -9.62
CA THR A 394 11.36 8.50 -8.86
C THR A 394 11.49 8.66 -7.35
N GLN A 395 12.67 9.05 -6.83
CA GLN A 395 12.83 9.41 -5.42
C GLN A 395 12.00 10.65 -5.06
N SER A 396 12.06 11.71 -5.87
CA SER A 396 11.24 12.92 -5.66
C SER A 396 9.75 12.65 -5.84
N LEU A 397 9.36 11.74 -6.75
CA LEU A 397 7.99 11.25 -6.90
C LEU A 397 7.49 10.60 -5.61
N ALA A 398 8.22 9.62 -5.08
CA ALA A 398 7.82 8.88 -3.89
C ALA A 398 7.63 9.80 -2.68
N VAL A 399 8.57 10.74 -2.46
CA VAL A 399 8.45 11.76 -1.40
C VAL A 399 7.22 12.64 -1.62
N THR A 400 6.95 13.04 -2.86
CA THR A 400 5.86 13.95 -3.19
C THR A 400 4.50 13.27 -3.02
N ILE A 401 4.34 12.04 -3.51
CA ILE A 401 3.10 11.25 -3.32
C ILE A 401 2.83 11.13 -1.82
N ARG A 402 3.81 10.68 -1.03
CA ARG A 402 3.67 10.51 0.42
C ARG A 402 3.17 11.79 1.12
N VAL A 403 3.78 12.95 0.80
CA VAL A 403 3.40 14.24 1.40
C VAL A 403 2.02 14.70 0.91
N LEU A 404 1.66 14.41 -0.34
CA LEU A 404 0.34 14.76 -0.88
C LEU A 404 -0.79 13.91 -0.30
N MET A 405 -0.51 12.68 0.11
CA MET A 405 -1.49 11.79 0.76
C MET A 405 -1.76 12.23 2.20
N ASP A 406 -0.70 12.53 2.97
CA ASP A 406 -0.82 12.84 4.41
C ASP A 406 -1.35 14.25 4.69
N GLU A 407 -1.24 15.24 3.75
CA GLU A 407 -1.50 16.64 4.06
C GLU A 407 -2.28 17.39 2.97
N LYS A 408 -3.27 18.19 3.37
CA LYS A 408 -3.90 19.22 2.52
C LYS A 408 -2.98 20.44 2.36
N LEU A 409 -2.00 20.35 1.47
CA LEU A 409 -0.98 21.37 1.28
C LEU A 409 -1.53 22.68 0.71
N THR A 410 -1.14 23.80 1.31
CA THR A 410 -1.31 25.14 0.75
C THR A 410 -0.41 25.35 -0.47
N ALA A 411 -0.72 26.34 -1.32
CA ALA A 411 0.09 26.67 -2.48
C ALA A 411 1.56 27.00 -2.12
N ARG A 412 1.79 27.62 -0.94
CA ARG A 412 3.13 27.92 -0.45
C ARG A 412 3.90 26.66 -0.07
N GLN A 413 3.28 25.76 0.66
CA GLN A 413 3.89 24.47 1.03
C GLN A 413 4.24 23.61 -0.20
N LYS A 414 3.36 23.62 -1.22
CA LYS A 414 3.66 22.95 -2.51
C LYS A 414 4.90 23.54 -3.18
N LEU A 415 5.05 24.86 -3.18
CA LEU A 415 6.24 25.51 -3.72
C LEU A 415 7.49 25.20 -2.88
N ASP A 416 7.37 25.19 -1.55
CA ASP A 416 8.48 24.84 -0.66
C ASP A 416 8.93 23.39 -0.87
N LEU A 417 7.99 22.45 -1.11
CA LEU A 417 8.30 21.07 -1.47
C LEU A 417 9.08 20.98 -2.79
N VAL A 418 8.63 21.66 -3.85
CA VAL A 418 9.32 21.72 -5.14
C VAL A 418 10.74 22.27 -4.97
N LEU A 419 10.90 23.37 -4.24
CA LEU A 419 12.22 23.97 -4.01
C LEU A 419 13.13 23.08 -3.15
N LYS A 420 12.57 22.35 -2.20
CA LYS A 420 13.30 21.36 -1.39
C LYS A 420 13.85 20.24 -2.28
N GLU A 421 12.99 19.61 -3.08
CA GLU A 421 13.40 18.50 -3.96
C GLU A 421 14.40 18.96 -5.02
N MET A 422 14.24 20.14 -5.62
CA MET A 422 15.23 20.71 -6.54
C MET A 422 16.59 20.94 -5.86
N ARG A 423 16.63 21.38 -4.58
CA ARG A 423 17.90 21.50 -3.82
C ARG A 423 18.53 20.13 -3.59
N VAL A 424 17.74 19.12 -3.25
CA VAL A 424 18.22 17.73 -3.10
C VAL A 424 18.81 17.26 -4.44
N GLY A 425 18.10 17.43 -5.56
CA GLY A 425 18.58 17.11 -6.90
C GLY A 425 19.88 17.85 -7.26
N PHE A 426 19.98 19.13 -6.90
CA PHE A 426 21.19 19.93 -7.16
C PHE A 426 22.41 19.41 -6.38
N PHE A 427 22.30 19.20 -5.07
CA PHE A 427 23.44 18.73 -4.27
C PHE A 427 23.81 17.29 -4.61
N SER A 428 22.84 16.41 -4.85
CA SER A 428 23.10 15.04 -5.32
C SER A 428 23.77 15.05 -6.69
N GLY A 429 23.29 15.90 -7.61
CA GLY A 429 23.89 16.11 -8.92
C GLY A 429 25.30 16.64 -8.85
N LEU A 430 25.59 17.59 -7.95
CA LEU A 430 26.92 18.14 -7.75
C LEU A 430 27.91 17.08 -7.24
N MET A 431 27.48 16.26 -6.26
CA MET A 431 28.31 15.17 -5.73
C MET A 431 28.60 14.11 -6.80
N LEU A 432 27.57 13.63 -7.49
CA LEU A 432 27.72 12.62 -8.54
C LEU A 432 28.40 13.17 -9.79
N GLY A 433 28.17 14.44 -10.13
CA GLY A 433 28.86 15.13 -11.22
C GLY A 433 30.36 15.27 -10.98
N ALA A 434 30.77 15.57 -9.74
CA ALA A 434 32.17 15.60 -9.34
C ALA A 434 32.82 14.20 -9.41
N LEU A 435 32.12 13.18 -8.95
CA LEU A 435 32.57 11.78 -9.09
C LEU A 435 32.68 11.37 -10.56
N ALA A 436 31.69 11.71 -11.37
CA ALA A 436 31.68 11.42 -12.80
C ALA A 436 32.85 12.12 -13.52
N LEU A 437 33.15 13.38 -13.16
CA LEU A 437 34.31 14.10 -13.72
C LEU A 437 35.59 13.31 -13.50
N VAL A 438 35.80 12.76 -12.30
CA VAL A 438 37.02 11.98 -11.98
C VAL A 438 37.00 10.63 -12.68
N PHE A 439 35.94 9.84 -12.49
CA PHE A 439 35.90 8.46 -13.00
C PHE A 439 35.78 8.37 -14.51
N ILE A 440 34.92 9.19 -15.13
CA ILE A 440 34.81 9.26 -16.60
C ILE A 440 36.10 9.82 -17.21
N GLY A 441 36.67 10.87 -16.61
CA GLY A 441 37.95 11.46 -17.07
C GLY A 441 39.08 10.44 -17.05
N LEU A 442 39.22 9.70 -15.94
CA LEU A 442 40.22 8.64 -15.79
C LEU A 442 39.94 7.48 -16.78
N TYR A 443 38.70 7.08 -16.96
CA TYR A 443 38.31 6.04 -17.91
C TYR A 443 38.66 6.42 -19.34
N VAL A 444 38.34 7.65 -19.77
CA VAL A 444 38.60 8.13 -21.12
C VAL A 444 40.11 8.26 -21.35
N TRP A 445 40.84 8.76 -20.37
CA TRP A 445 42.31 8.94 -20.47
C TRP A 445 43.03 7.59 -20.48
N LEU A 446 42.80 6.69 -19.52
CA LEU A 446 43.54 5.45 -19.36
C LEU A 446 43.08 4.33 -20.31
N PHE A 447 41.76 4.16 -20.48
CA PHE A 447 41.22 3.00 -21.23
C PHE A 447 40.90 3.33 -22.68
N LYS A 448 40.58 4.60 -23.00
CA LYS A 448 40.32 5.01 -24.38
C LYS A 448 41.55 5.67 -25.02
N GLY A 449 42.63 5.89 -24.26
CA GLY A 449 43.89 6.45 -24.78
C GLY A 449 43.75 7.86 -25.33
N LYS A 450 42.79 8.64 -24.87
CA LYS A 450 42.56 10.00 -25.34
C LYS A 450 43.40 11.00 -24.55
N PRO A 451 43.81 12.14 -25.14
CA PRO A 451 44.54 13.19 -24.42
C PRO A 451 43.76 13.66 -23.19
N LEU A 452 44.50 14.01 -22.12
CA LEU A 452 43.88 14.47 -20.86
C LEU A 452 42.90 15.65 -21.03
N PRO A 453 43.23 16.70 -21.84
CA PRO A 453 42.27 17.79 -22.05
C PRO A 453 40.95 17.34 -22.68
N TYR A 454 41.03 16.42 -23.65
CA TYR A 454 39.82 15.83 -24.27
C TYR A 454 39.01 14.98 -23.28
N ALA A 455 39.71 14.19 -22.46
CA ALA A 455 39.07 13.38 -21.41
C ALA A 455 38.34 14.27 -20.38
N LEU A 456 38.98 15.39 -19.95
CA LEU A 456 38.38 16.36 -19.04
C LEU A 456 37.19 17.10 -19.67
N CYS A 457 37.24 17.37 -20.98
CA CYS A 457 36.12 18.01 -21.67
C CYS A 457 34.87 17.08 -21.70
N ILE A 458 35.04 15.77 -22.02
CA ILE A 458 33.96 14.80 -22.01
C ILE A 458 33.41 14.60 -20.60
N SER A 459 34.27 14.38 -19.61
CA SER A 459 33.85 14.15 -18.22
C SER A 459 33.24 15.41 -17.61
N GLY A 460 33.71 16.60 -17.95
CA GLY A 460 33.11 17.86 -17.52
C GLY A 460 31.72 18.08 -18.11
N CYS A 461 31.53 17.75 -19.40
CA CYS A 461 30.22 17.77 -20.05
C CYS A 461 29.25 16.79 -19.38
N ALA A 462 29.68 15.54 -19.13
CA ALA A 462 28.89 14.53 -18.47
C ALA A 462 28.52 14.91 -17.01
N GLY A 463 29.49 15.46 -16.27
CA GLY A 463 29.26 15.94 -14.90
C GLY A 463 28.28 17.12 -14.84
N ALA A 464 28.44 18.11 -15.74
CA ALA A 464 27.49 19.23 -15.84
C ALA A 464 26.09 18.76 -16.25
N ALA A 465 25.99 17.78 -17.16
CA ALA A 465 24.74 17.19 -17.58
C ALA A 465 24.07 16.43 -16.44
N LEU A 466 24.82 15.71 -15.60
CA LEU A 466 24.27 15.07 -14.39
C LEU A 466 23.64 16.09 -13.45
N VAL A 467 24.33 17.19 -13.14
CA VAL A 467 23.78 18.24 -12.28
C VAL A 467 22.47 18.79 -12.85
N LEU A 468 22.47 19.17 -14.13
CA LEU A 468 21.30 19.75 -14.78
C LEU A 468 20.13 18.76 -14.87
N SER A 469 20.41 17.53 -15.31
CA SER A 469 19.39 16.48 -15.47
C SER A 469 18.75 16.11 -14.13
N MET A 470 19.55 15.97 -13.05
CA MET A 470 19.02 15.62 -11.72
C MET A 470 18.15 16.74 -11.13
N VAL A 471 18.50 18.02 -11.32
CA VAL A 471 17.65 19.15 -10.89
C VAL A 471 16.31 19.15 -11.65
N LEU A 472 16.38 18.98 -12.98
CA LEU A 472 15.18 18.96 -13.81
C LEU A 472 14.31 17.72 -13.51
N SER A 473 14.93 16.57 -13.26
CA SER A 473 14.21 15.34 -12.91
C SER A 473 13.54 15.42 -11.55
N SER A 474 14.18 16.03 -10.53
CA SER A 474 13.53 16.31 -9.25
C SER A 474 12.34 17.25 -9.41
N LEU A 475 12.48 18.28 -10.26
CA LEU A 475 11.37 19.19 -10.58
C LEU A 475 10.19 18.42 -11.22
N VAL A 476 10.46 17.59 -12.22
CA VAL A 476 9.45 16.80 -12.94
C VAL A 476 8.78 15.82 -11.97
N GLY A 477 9.55 15.05 -11.19
CA GLY A 477 9.08 14.08 -10.22
C GLY A 477 8.20 14.70 -9.12
N THR A 478 8.36 16.00 -8.85
CA THR A 478 7.54 16.72 -7.86
C THR A 478 6.33 17.42 -8.49
N VAL A 479 6.50 18.07 -9.65
CA VAL A 479 5.44 18.88 -10.26
C VAL A 479 4.33 18.02 -10.86
N ILE A 480 4.66 16.87 -11.46
CA ILE A 480 3.66 16.01 -12.12
C ILE A 480 2.61 15.49 -11.13
N PRO A 481 2.94 14.87 -9.97
CA PRO A 481 1.92 14.41 -9.03
C PRO A 481 1.14 15.58 -8.40
N ILE A 482 1.76 16.74 -8.15
CA ILE A 482 1.05 17.95 -7.71
C ILE A 482 0.03 18.41 -8.76
N PHE A 483 0.39 18.33 -10.04
CA PHE A 483 -0.52 18.67 -11.15
C PHE A 483 -1.69 17.67 -11.22
N PHE A 484 -1.42 16.36 -11.10
CA PHE A 484 -2.45 15.33 -11.11
C PHE A 484 -3.46 15.54 -9.99
N LYS A 485 -3.00 15.76 -8.75
CA LYS A 485 -3.90 16.13 -7.63
C LYS A 485 -4.73 17.38 -7.91
N LYS A 486 -4.17 18.37 -8.60
CA LYS A 486 -4.90 19.61 -8.94
C LYS A 486 -6.03 19.39 -9.96
N VAL A 487 -5.87 18.42 -10.86
CA VAL A 487 -6.89 18.07 -11.88
C VAL A 487 -7.76 16.90 -11.45
N HIS A 488 -7.76 16.56 -10.15
CA HIS A 488 -8.52 15.45 -9.57
C HIS A 488 -8.18 14.08 -10.17
N ILE A 489 -6.93 13.89 -10.56
CA ILE A 489 -6.37 12.59 -10.88
C ILE A 489 -5.53 12.14 -9.68
N ASP A 490 -5.65 10.88 -9.30
CA ASP A 490 -4.85 10.30 -8.23
C ASP A 490 -3.34 10.50 -8.49
N PRO A 491 -2.60 11.12 -7.54
CA PRO A 491 -1.16 11.35 -7.69
C PRO A 491 -0.34 10.06 -7.88
N ALA A 492 -0.78 8.93 -7.35
CA ALA A 492 -0.10 7.64 -7.47
C ALA A 492 -0.06 7.13 -8.92
N VAL A 493 -1.01 7.55 -9.76
CA VAL A 493 -1.02 7.29 -11.21
C VAL A 493 0.19 7.92 -11.92
N ALA A 494 0.84 8.94 -11.33
CA ALA A 494 2.13 9.46 -11.81
C ALA A 494 3.27 8.44 -11.57
N SER A 495 3.07 7.20 -11.99
CA SER A 495 3.89 6.02 -11.70
C SER A 495 5.40 6.22 -11.93
N GLY A 496 6.21 5.42 -11.21
CA GLY A 496 7.66 5.40 -11.40
C GLY A 496 8.09 5.25 -12.86
N PRO A 497 7.55 4.28 -13.62
CA PRO A 497 7.85 4.11 -15.04
C PRO A 497 7.49 5.32 -15.92
N LEU A 498 6.37 5.99 -15.65
CA LEU A 498 5.98 7.20 -16.38
C LEU A 498 6.99 8.33 -16.12
N ILE A 499 7.28 8.59 -14.84
CA ILE A 499 8.26 9.63 -14.45
C ILE A 499 9.65 9.34 -15.02
N THR A 500 10.08 8.07 -14.98
CA THR A 500 11.38 7.67 -15.58
C THR A 500 11.41 8.00 -17.08
N THR A 501 10.35 7.67 -17.82
CA THR A 501 10.29 7.94 -19.27
C THR A 501 10.28 9.45 -19.59
N VAL A 502 9.56 10.26 -18.80
CA VAL A 502 9.59 11.73 -18.95
C VAL A 502 10.97 12.29 -18.59
N ASN A 503 11.60 11.77 -17.54
CA ASN A 503 12.94 12.16 -17.15
C ASN A 503 14.00 11.77 -18.18
N ASP A 504 13.84 10.63 -18.86
CA ASP A 504 14.70 10.23 -19.97
C ASP A 504 14.67 11.28 -21.09
N LEU A 505 13.48 11.76 -21.45
CA LEU A 505 13.34 12.82 -22.44
C LEU A 505 14.06 14.10 -22.00
N VAL A 506 13.86 14.53 -20.76
CA VAL A 506 14.48 15.73 -20.18
C VAL A 506 16.01 15.58 -20.13
N ALA A 507 16.48 14.41 -19.68
CA ALA A 507 17.90 14.10 -19.57
C ALA A 507 18.59 14.04 -20.94
N VAL A 508 17.94 13.47 -21.95
CA VAL A 508 18.45 13.44 -23.34
C VAL A 508 18.64 14.86 -23.87
N VAL A 509 17.62 15.71 -23.73
CA VAL A 509 17.69 17.10 -24.20
C VAL A 509 18.76 17.88 -23.45
N ALA A 510 18.84 17.73 -22.12
CA ALA A 510 19.86 18.38 -21.30
C ALA A 510 21.27 17.91 -21.68
N TYR A 511 21.49 16.61 -21.81
CA TYR A 511 22.78 16.03 -22.10
C TYR A 511 23.31 16.40 -23.49
N TYR A 512 22.52 16.11 -24.52
CA TYR A 512 22.94 16.42 -25.88
C TYR A 512 22.96 17.92 -26.20
N GLY A 513 22.04 18.68 -25.55
CA GLY A 513 22.07 20.14 -25.62
C GLY A 513 23.34 20.73 -25.03
N LEU A 514 23.76 20.26 -23.84
CA LEU A 514 25.03 20.64 -23.23
C LEU A 514 26.24 20.16 -24.08
N ALA A 515 26.18 18.94 -24.60
CA ALA A 515 27.21 18.42 -25.47
C ALA A 515 27.37 19.30 -26.72
N TYR A 516 26.28 19.69 -27.38
CA TYR A 516 26.30 20.62 -28.50
C TYR A 516 26.96 21.95 -28.08
N LEU A 517 26.53 22.53 -26.96
CA LEU A 517 27.08 23.80 -26.47
C LEU A 517 28.58 23.69 -26.17
N PHE A 518 29.03 22.65 -25.48
CA PHE A 518 30.43 22.46 -25.10
C PHE A 518 31.33 22.22 -26.32
N PHE A 519 30.99 21.25 -27.18
CA PHE A 519 31.88 20.81 -28.25
C PHE A 519 31.86 21.71 -29.47
N PHE A 520 30.70 22.29 -29.81
CA PHE A 520 30.57 23.13 -31.01
C PHE A 520 30.70 24.62 -30.72
N GLN A 521 30.17 25.12 -29.58
CA GLN A 521 30.10 26.56 -29.32
C GLN A 521 31.26 27.08 -28.45
N ILE A 522 31.69 26.29 -27.42
CA ILE A 522 32.70 26.76 -26.46
C ILE A 522 34.10 26.31 -26.87
N PHE A 523 34.29 25.03 -27.10
CA PHE A 523 35.64 24.48 -27.32
C PHE A 523 35.99 24.31 -28.80
N HIS A 524 35.05 24.47 -29.72
CA HIS A 524 35.26 24.31 -31.16
C HIS A 524 36.12 23.08 -31.51
N LEU A 525 35.84 21.95 -30.85
CA LEU A 525 36.60 20.70 -30.97
C LEU A 525 36.18 19.85 -32.19
N VAL A 526 35.13 20.26 -32.81
CA VAL A 526 34.55 19.63 -34.02
C VAL A 526 34.20 20.70 -35.03
#